data_98899a52729d3da5a7a0a77a58ada648
#
_entry.id   98899a52729d3da5a7a0a77a58ada648
#
_cell.length_a   1.000
_cell.length_b   1.000
_cell.length_c   1.000
_cell.angle_alpha   90.00
_cell.angle_beta   90.00
_cell.angle_gamma   90.00
#
_symmetry.space_group_name_H-M   'P 1'
#
loop_
_entity.id
_entity.type
_entity.pdbx_description
1 polymer ?
#
loop_
_entity_poly.entity_id
_entity_poly.type
_entity_poly.pdbx_seq_one_letter_code
_entity_poly.pdbx_strand_id
1 'polypeptide(L)'
;MTLHLDKSLSEVKYFGKGPRENYVDSQEAGLLGVYDATVAEMFTNYVVPQANGNHMATKWSAFTDDRGQGVVATAADSYNFSVSYFEEQALDVAKHTNELQESEYVVLNIDYKQNALGSYSCGQWQLEKYRTTFEEFQLAFRLTPFNNKEIQAADVAHERVKRPTIS
;
A
#
# COMPACT_ATOMS: atom_id res chain seq x y z
N MET A 1 -2.43 -8.90 -3.00
CA MET A 1 -3.67 -8.82 -3.84
C MET A 1 -3.70 -7.48 -4.52
N THR A 2 -3.90 -7.45 -5.84
CA THR A 2 -3.94 -6.22 -6.64
C THR A 2 -5.37 -5.84 -6.99
N LEU A 3 -5.69 -4.57 -6.84
CA LEU A 3 -6.96 -3.95 -7.21
C LEU A 3 -6.71 -2.81 -8.19
N HIS A 4 -7.57 -2.69 -9.18
CA HIS A 4 -7.60 -1.56 -10.10
C HIS A 4 -8.71 -0.62 -9.67
N LEU A 5 -8.33 0.59 -9.28
CA LEU A 5 -9.26 1.66 -8.91
C LEU A 5 -9.37 2.65 -10.08
N ASP A 6 -10.47 3.40 -10.12
CA ASP A 6 -10.63 4.47 -11.09
C ASP A 6 -9.46 5.46 -11.00
N LYS A 7 -8.92 5.89 -12.13
CA LYS A 7 -7.75 6.77 -12.20
C LYS A 7 -7.96 8.13 -11.53
N SER A 8 -9.21 8.56 -11.36
CA SER A 8 -9.56 9.80 -10.65
C SER A 8 -9.32 9.73 -9.15
N LEU A 9 -9.19 8.51 -8.55
CA LEU A 9 -8.94 8.32 -7.12
C LEU A 9 -7.46 8.57 -6.80
N SER A 10 -7.01 9.80 -7.01
CA SER A 10 -5.61 10.23 -6.95
C SER A 10 -5.14 10.67 -5.56
N GLU A 11 -6.09 10.99 -4.67
CA GLU A 11 -5.79 11.43 -3.30
C GLU A 11 -5.73 10.23 -2.36
N VAL A 12 -4.70 10.18 -1.54
CA VAL A 12 -4.44 9.07 -0.60
C VAL A 12 -4.40 9.61 0.82
N LYS A 13 -5.14 8.98 1.72
CA LYS A 13 -5.02 9.20 3.16
C LYS A 13 -4.96 7.87 3.87
N TYR A 14 -4.01 7.69 4.80
CA TYR A 14 -3.88 6.41 5.48
C TYR A 14 -3.42 6.55 6.92
N PHE A 15 -3.73 5.55 7.74
CA PHE A 15 -3.19 5.35 9.07
C PHE A 15 -2.29 4.11 9.07
N GLY A 16 -1.00 4.34 9.12
CA GLY A 16 0.05 3.32 9.02
C GLY A 16 1.42 3.89 9.30
N LYS A 17 2.47 3.13 9.01
CA LYS A 17 3.83 3.65 9.07
C LYS A 17 4.14 4.52 7.84
N GLY A 18 4.74 5.68 8.08
CA GLY A 18 5.05 6.66 7.04
C GLY A 18 5.98 7.79 7.52
N PRO A 19 6.04 8.92 6.78
CA PRO A 19 5.38 9.17 5.48
C PRO A 19 6.02 8.47 4.29
N ARG A 20 7.29 8.03 4.39
CA ARG A 20 8.02 7.34 3.33
C ARG A 20 7.68 5.86 3.30
N GLU A 21 7.92 5.22 2.15
CA GLU A 21 7.87 3.77 2.04
C GLU A 21 8.71 3.10 3.12
N ASN A 22 8.26 1.98 3.59
CA ASN A 22 8.93 1.22 4.63
C ASN A 22 8.69 -0.29 4.47
N TYR A 23 9.71 -1.06 4.84
CA TYR A 23 9.77 -2.50 4.71
C TYR A 23 10.22 -3.11 6.02
N VAL A 24 10.15 -4.42 6.16
CA VAL A 24 10.42 -5.13 7.40
C VAL A 24 11.80 -4.82 8.01
N ASP A 25 12.80 -4.55 7.19
CA ASP A 25 14.16 -4.22 7.61
C ASP A 25 14.43 -2.70 7.77
N SER A 26 13.51 -1.85 7.32
CA SER A 26 13.58 -0.38 7.42
C SER A 26 12.42 0.24 8.18
N GLN A 27 11.56 -0.56 8.77
CA GLN A 27 10.32 -0.12 9.42
C GLN A 27 10.51 0.83 10.61
N GLU A 28 11.67 0.82 11.25
CA GLU A 28 11.96 1.70 12.39
C GLU A 28 12.12 3.18 11.97
N ALA A 29 12.36 3.43 10.67
CA ALA A 29 12.39 4.78 10.12
C ALA A 29 10.99 5.37 9.91
N GLY A 30 9.95 4.52 9.87
CA GLY A 30 8.55 4.94 9.72
C GLY A 30 7.86 5.11 11.06
N LEU A 31 7.23 6.27 11.28
CA LEU A 31 6.40 6.51 12.45
C LEU A 31 4.94 6.13 12.16
N LEU A 32 4.26 5.56 13.16
CA LEU A 32 2.83 5.29 13.05
C LEU A 32 2.06 6.62 13.15
N GLY A 33 1.27 6.93 12.15
CA GLY A 33 0.51 8.18 12.08
C GLY A 33 -0.52 8.20 10.96
N VAL A 34 -1.26 9.29 10.88
CA VAL A 34 -2.15 9.59 9.77
C VAL A 34 -1.39 10.47 8.78
N TYR A 35 -1.39 10.07 7.52
CA TYR A 35 -0.67 10.75 6.46
C TYR A 35 -1.60 11.03 5.27
N ASP A 36 -1.35 12.15 4.61
CA ASP A 36 -1.97 12.54 3.35
C ASP A 36 -0.89 12.55 2.27
N ALA A 37 -1.22 12.06 1.08
CA ALA A 37 -0.36 12.03 -0.09
C ALA A 37 -1.20 11.94 -1.37
N THR A 38 -0.59 12.05 -2.52
CA THR A 38 -1.18 11.66 -3.80
C THR A 38 -0.61 10.32 -4.26
N VAL A 39 -1.32 9.62 -5.16
CA VAL A 39 -0.82 8.38 -5.76
C VAL A 39 0.56 8.59 -6.41
N ALA A 40 0.80 9.75 -7.02
CA ALA A 40 2.09 10.07 -7.61
C ALA A 40 3.22 10.21 -6.57
N GLU A 41 2.93 10.78 -5.40
CA GLU A 41 3.90 10.94 -4.30
C GLU A 41 4.20 9.62 -3.57
N MET A 42 3.31 8.64 -3.67
CA MET A 42 3.52 7.31 -3.08
C MET A 42 4.54 6.47 -3.87
N PHE A 43 4.87 6.86 -5.09
CA PHE A 43 5.82 6.15 -5.94
C PHE A 43 7.23 6.72 -5.78
N THR A 44 8.21 5.85 -5.49
CA THR A 44 9.63 6.20 -5.44
C THR A 44 10.29 5.92 -6.78
N ASN A 45 10.81 6.97 -7.41
CA ASN A 45 11.47 6.85 -8.70
C ASN A 45 12.91 6.34 -8.55
N TYR A 46 13.09 5.02 -8.52
CA TYR A 46 14.38 4.37 -8.51
C TYR A 46 15.07 4.44 -9.89
N VAL A 47 16.39 4.41 -9.90
CA VAL A 47 17.21 4.46 -11.14
C VAL A 47 16.83 3.33 -12.11
N VAL A 48 16.60 2.13 -11.58
CA VAL A 48 15.98 1.01 -12.31
C VAL A 48 14.58 0.85 -11.73
N PRO A 49 13.53 0.94 -12.56
CA PRO A 49 12.17 0.76 -12.10
C PRO A 49 11.97 -0.59 -11.41
N GLN A 50 11.22 -0.60 -10.35
CA GLN A 50 10.89 -1.80 -9.58
C GLN A 50 9.66 -1.53 -8.73
N ALA A 51 9.00 -2.58 -8.24
CA ALA A 51 7.93 -2.45 -7.26
C ALA A 51 8.44 -1.72 -6.00
N ASN A 52 7.69 -0.73 -5.54
CA ASN A 52 8.08 0.15 -4.42
C ASN A 52 6.86 0.76 -3.73
N GLY A 53 7.06 1.71 -2.83
CA GLY A 53 5.97 2.47 -2.19
C GLY A 53 5.21 1.68 -1.12
N ASN A 54 5.80 0.64 -0.54
CA ASN A 54 5.12 -0.14 0.50
C ASN A 54 5.01 0.64 1.82
N HIS A 55 3.83 0.57 2.45
CA HIS A 55 3.55 1.13 3.78
C HIS A 55 3.04 0.05 4.72
N MET A 56 3.79 -0.18 5.80
CA MET A 56 3.54 -1.23 6.78
C MET A 56 2.58 -0.81 7.89
N ALA A 57 2.07 -1.81 8.59
CA ALA A 57 1.21 -1.63 9.78
C ALA A 57 -0.02 -0.74 9.52
N THR A 58 -0.50 -0.73 8.29
CA THR A 58 -1.65 0.08 7.88
C THR A 58 -2.93 -0.51 8.47
N LYS A 59 -3.71 0.33 9.14
CA LYS A 59 -5.02 -0.02 9.69
C LYS A 59 -6.15 0.29 8.71
N TRP A 60 -5.99 1.39 8.00
CA TRP A 60 -6.88 1.80 6.92
C TRP A 60 -6.14 2.69 5.92
N SER A 61 -6.58 2.63 4.68
CA SER A 61 -6.18 3.54 3.61
C SER A 61 -7.41 3.96 2.81
N ALA A 62 -7.47 5.23 2.46
CA ALA A 62 -8.55 5.84 1.72
C ALA A 62 -8.03 6.44 0.42
N PHE A 63 -8.79 6.27 -0.64
CA PHE A 63 -8.48 6.76 -1.98
C PHE A 63 -9.67 7.56 -2.47
N THR A 64 -9.48 8.83 -2.80
CA THR A 64 -10.57 9.74 -3.20
C THR A 64 -10.25 10.52 -4.46
N ASP A 65 -11.30 10.94 -5.14
CA ASP A 65 -11.23 11.94 -6.21
C ASP A 65 -11.24 13.39 -5.65
N ASP A 66 -11.14 14.38 -6.51
CA ASP A 66 -11.20 15.81 -6.18
C ASP A 66 -12.54 16.25 -5.56
N ARG A 67 -13.60 15.46 -5.76
CA ARG A 67 -14.94 15.69 -5.18
C ARG A 67 -15.09 15.02 -3.80
N GLY A 68 -14.12 14.22 -3.39
CA GLY A 68 -14.13 13.49 -2.14
C GLY A 68 -14.84 12.13 -2.22
N GLN A 69 -15.27 11.71 -3.41
CA GLN A 69 -15.83 10.37 -3.61
C GLN A 69 -14.70 9.33 -3.65
N GLY A 70 -14.88 8.19 -3.00
CA GLY A 70 -13.83 7.20 -3.01
C GLY A 70 -14.14 5.95 -2.19
N VAL A 71 -13.06 5.28 -1.78
CA VAL A 71 -13.13 4.01 -1.04
C VAL A 71 -12.14 4.00 0.12
N VAL A 72 -12.58 3.42 1.25
CA VAL A 72 -11.72 3.10 2.39
C VAL A 72 -11.47 1.60 2.42
N ALA A 73 -10.22 1.21 2.44
CA ALA A 73 -9.78 -0.14 2.78
C ALA A 73 -9.47 -0.20 4.28
N THR A 74 -10.07 -1.15 4.99
CA THR A 74 -9.89 -1.35 6.44
C THR A 74 -9.63 -2.81 6.71
N ALA A 75 -8.61 -3.13 7.51
CA ALA A 75 -8.32 -4.51 7.90
C ALA A 75 -8.75 -4.83 9.33
N ALA A 76 -8.97 -6.12 9.61
CA ALA A 76 -9.23 -6.60 10.96
C ALA A 76 -8.03 -6.38 11.91
N ASP A 77 -6.81 -6.54 11.40
CA ASP A 77 -5.56 -6.28 12.13
C ASP A 77 -4.78 -5.12 11.49
N SER A 78 -3.85 -5.44 10.63
CA SER A 78 -3.10 -4.50 9.80
C SER A 78 -2.65 -5.21 8.53
N TYR A 79 -2.34 -4.43 7.53
CA TYR A 79 -1.83 -4.90 6.25
C TYR A 79 -0.69 -4.00 5.77
N ASN A 80 -0.04 -4.42 4.73
CA ASN A 80 0.85 -3.60 3.94
C ASN A 80 0.11 -3.15 2.69
N PHE A 81 0.37 -1.95 2.21
CA PHE A 81 -0.14 -1.52 0.92
C PHE A 81 0.89 -0.72 0.15
N SER A 82 0.78 -0.77 -1.15
CA SER A 82 1.40 0.16 -2.07
C SER A 82 0.38 0.62 -3.10
N VAL A 83 0.56 1.82 -3.62
CA VAL A 83 -0.31 2.38 -4.65
C VAL A 83 0.52 3.16 -5.65
N SER A 84 0.24 2.98 -6.94
CA SER A 84 0.93 3.68 -8.02
C SER A 84 0.06 3.76 -9.28
N TYR A 85 0.56 4.45 -10.30
CA TYR A 85 0.00 4.42 -11.65
C TYR A 85 0.63 3.35 -12.55
N PHE A 86 1.47 2.45 -12.00
CA PHE A 86 2.22 1.49 -12.81
C PHE A 86 1.85 0.07 -12.44
N GLU A 87 1.64 -0.75 -13.48
CA GLU A 87 1.50 -2.20 -13.34
C GLU A 87 2.84 -2.83 -12.97
N GLU A 88 2.82 -3.88 -12.14
CA GLU A 88 4.05 -4.60 -11.76
C GLU A 88 4.84 -5.09 -12.96
N GLN A 89 4.15 -5.60 -14.00
CA GLN A 89 4.80 -6.05 -15.22
C GLN A 89 5.53 -4.91 -15.95
N ALA A 90 4.98 -3.69 -15.94
CA ALA A 90 5.65 -2.54 -16.54
C ALA A 90 6.92 -2.17 -15.78
N LEU A 91 6.88 -2.28 -14.44
CA LEU A 91 8.06 -2.05 -13.60
C LEU A 91 9.14 -3.11 -13.80
N ASP A 92 8.75 -4.39 -13.98
CA ASP A 92 9.70 -5.50 -14.16
C ASP A 92 10.47 -5.45 -15.48
N VAL A 93 9.85 -4.95 -16.55
CA VAL A 93 10.47 -4.93 -17.89
C VAL A 93 11.22 -3.64 -18.18
N ALA A 94 10.84 -2.53 -17.56
CA ALA A 94 11.47 -1.23 -17.78
C ALA A 94 12.88 -1.19 -17.19
N LYS A 95 13.83 -0.71 -17.96
CA LYS A 95 15.22 -0.48 -17.51
C LYS A 95 15.45 0.96 -17.07
N HIS A 96 14.62 1.88 -17.54
CA HIS A 96 14.69 3.29 -17.22
C HIS A 96 13.29 3.86 -17.01
N THR A 97 13.19 4.90 -16.18
CA THR A 97 11.90 5.54 -15.85
C THR A 97 11.15 6.07 -17.07
N ASN A 98 11.85 6.55 -18.10
CA ASN A 98 11.22 7.06 -19.31
C ASN A 98 10.58 5.97 -20.19
N GLU A 99 10.78 4.71 -19.87
CA GLU A 99 10.13 3.56 -20.52
C GLU A 99 8.80 3.20 -19.85
N LEU A 100 8.54 3.71 -18.63
CA LEU A 100 7.33 3.45 -17.89
C LEU A 100 6.13 4.15 -18.55
N GLN A 101 5.06 3.41 -18.71
CA GLN A 101 3.76 3.93 -19.14
C GLN A 101 2.76 3.75 -17.99
N GLU A 102 2.05 4.82 -17.70
CA GLU A 102 1.00 4.77 -16.69
C GLU A 102 -0.14 3.85 -17.14
N SER A 103 -0.68 3.11 -16.19
CA SER A 103 -1.92 2.36 -16.33
C SER A 103 -3.13 3.31 -16.52
N GLU A 104 -4.21 2.79 -17.06
CA GLU A 104 -5.51 3.48 -17.09
C GLU A 104 -6.18 3.51 -15.70
N TYR A 105 -5.57 2.83 -14.72
CA TYR A 105 -6.08 2.67 -13.37
C TYR A 105 -5.06 3.14 -12.34
N VAL A 106 -5.54 3.42 -11.14
CA VAL A 106 -4.72 3.40 -9.93
C VAL A 106 -4.55 1.94 -9.52
N VAL A 107 -3.32 1.48 -9.44
CA VAL A 107 -2.95 0.11 -9.05
C VAL A 107 -2.71 0.07 -7.55
N LEU A 108 -3.61 -0.56 -6.80
CA LEU A 108 -3.54 -0.72 -5.35
C LEU A 108 -3.19 -2.16 -4.99
N ASN A 109 -2.07 -2.35 -4.32
CA ASN A 109 -1.70 -3.64 -3.74
C ASN A 109 -2.01 -3.66 -2.24
N ILE A 110 -2.65 -4.73 -1.77
CA ILE A 110 -2.92 -5.02 -0.36
C ILE A 110 -2.30 -6.37 -0.03
N ASP A 111 -1.32 -6.36 0.88
CA ASP A 111 -0.50 -7.52 1.20
C ASP A 111 -0.49 -7.81 2.70
N TYR A 112 -0.43 -9.10 3.04
CA TYR A 112 -0.23 -9.54 4.43
C TYR A 112 1.17 -9.17 4.92
N LYS A 113 2.18 -9.51 4.12
CA LYS A 113 3.59 -9.18 4.35
C LYS A 113 4.26 -8.84 3.03
N GLN A 114 5.22 -7.95 3.08
CA GLN A 114 6.06 -7.58 1.96
C GLN A 114 7.52 -7.80 2.35
N ASN A 115 8.29 -8.40 1.45
CA ASN A 115 9.72 -8.59 1.68
C ASN A 115 10.45 -7.24 1.59
N ALA A 116 11.66 -7.19 2.16
CA ALA A 116 12.48 -5.98 2.10
C ALA A 116 12.90 -5.64 0.68
N LEU A 117 12.86 -4.35 0.34
CA LEU A 117 13.33 -3.84 -0.93
C LEU A 117 14.86 -3.67 -0.87
N GLY A 118 15.57 -4.25 -1.85
CA GLY A 118 17.03 -4.12 -1.97
C GLY A 118 17.84 -4.99 -1.03
N SER A 119 17.24 -5.66 -0.06
CA SER A 119 17.93 -6.65 0.75
C SER A 119 18.35 -7.83 -0.11
N TYR A 120 19.65 -8.19 -0.05
CA TYR A 120 20.26 -9.22 -0.89
C TYR A 120 20.43 -8.83 -2.38
N SER A 121 20.12 -7.60 -2.77
CA SER A 121 20.27 -7.17 -4.19
C SER A 121 21.73 -7.02 -4.60
N CYS A 122 22.59 -6.50 -3.70
CA CYS A 122 24.03 -6.33 -3.94
C CYS A 122 24.85 -6.46 -2.64
N GLY A 123 24.47 -7.40 -1.77
CA GLY A 123 25.13 -7.55 -0.47
C GLY A 123 24.68 -8.80 0.26
N GLN A 124 24.82 -8.79 1.58
CA GLN A 124 24.48 -9.91 2.44
C GLN A 124 22.96 -10.05 2.59
N TRP A 125 22.54 -11.27 2.91
CA TRP A 125 21.16 -11.53 3.31
C TRP A 125 20.76 -10.66 4.51
N GLN A 126 19.51 -10.25 4.52
CA GLN A 126 18.92 -9.61 5.69
C GLN A 126 19.00 -10.52 6.91
N LEU A 127 19.01 -9.91 8.09
CA LEU A 127 18.98 -10.66 9.34
C LEU A 127 17.77 -11.60 9.37
N GLU A 128 17.91 -12.78 9.98
CA GLU A 128 16.87 -13.81 10.00
C GLU A 128 15.52 -13.28 10.51
N LYS A 129 15.54 -12.42 11.52
CA LYS A 129 14.33 -11.77 12.08
C LYS A 129 13.53 -10.89 11.09
N TYR A 130 14.15 -10.51 9.97
CA TYR A 130 13.52 -9.68 8.92
C TYR A 130 13.13 -10.50 7.68
N ARG A 131 13.41 -11.81 7.67
CA ARG A 131 13.04 -12.66 6.53
C ARG A 131 11.56 -12.99 6.57
N THR A 132 10.92 -12.84 5.43
CA THR A 132 9.57 -13.32 5.24
C THR A 132 9.61 -14.82 5.04
N THR A 133 9.00 -15.58 5.94
CA THR A 133 8.87 -17.03 5.86
C THR A 133 7.48 -17.43 5.42
N PHE A 134 7.36 -18.59 4.79
CA PHE A 134 6.06 -19.17 4.49
C PHE A 134 5.39 -19.59 5.81
N GLU A 135 4.20 -19.05 6.05
CA GLU A 135 3.34 -19.38 7.17
C GLU A 135 1.89 -19.35 6.71
N GLU A 136 1.04 -20.10 7.37
CA GLU A 136 -0.39 -19.96 7.18
C GLU A 136 -0.84 -18.60 7.72
N PHE A 137 -1.59 -17.85 6.92
CA PHE A 137 -2.10 -16.54 7.32
C PHE A 137 -3.52 -16.32 6.85
N GLN A 138 -4.20 -15.42 7.52
CA GLN A 138 -5.51 -14.90 7.13
C GLN A 138 -5.46 -13.38 7.07
N LEU A 139 -5.75 -12.82 5.91
CA LEU A 139 -5.92 -11.39 5.73
C LEU A 139 -7.41 -11.09 5.48
N ALA A 140 -8.06 -10.48 6.48
CA ALA A 140 -9.44 -10.03 6.36
C ALA A 140 -9.47 -8.51 6.26
N PHE A 141 -10.03 -7.99 5.16
CA PHE A 141 -10.21 -6.57 4.95
C PHE A 141 -11.57 -6.27 4.32
N ARG A 142 -11.98 -5.02 4.40
CA ARG A 142 -13.24 -4.51 3.84
C ARG A 142 -12.94 -3.26 3.01
N LEU A 143 -13.60 -3.16 1.87
CA LEU A 143 -13.67 -1.96 1.06
C LEU A 143 -15.03 -1.30 1.28
N THR A 144 -15.03 -0.03 1.67
CA THR A 144 -16.25 0.73 1.94
C THR A 144 -16.27 2.00 1.09
N PRO A 145 -17.24 2.16 0.18
CA PRO A 145 -17.44 3.43 -0.51
C PRO A 145 -17.74 4.54 0.49
N PHE A 146 -17.20 5.74 0.27
CA PHE A 146 -17.46 6.88 1.13
C PHE A 146 -17.29 8.20 0.39
N ASN A 147 -17.70 9.30 1.05
CA ASN A 147 -17.43 10.66 0.62
C ASN A 147 -16.75 11.41 1.76
N ASN A 148 -15.51 11.86 1.55
CA ASN A 148 -14.71 12.51 2.60
C ASN A 148 -15.24 13.90 3.01
N LYS A 149 -16.19 14.48 2.24
CA LYS A 149 -16.91 15.72 2.61
C LYS A 149 -18.05 15.47 3.59
N GLU A 150 -18.53 14.22 3.70
CA GLU A 150 -19.64 13.81 4.56
C GLU A 150 -19.16 13.11 5.81
N ILE A 151 -18.15 12.22 5.69
CA ILE A 151 -17.61 11.42 6.76
C ILE A 151 -16.11 11.25 6.61
N GLN A 152 -15.37 11.27 7.72
CA GLN A 152 -13.92 11.04 7.68
C GLN A 152 -13.60 9.55 7.48
N ALA A 153 -12.52 9.27 6.74
CA ALA A 153 -12.05 7.91 6.50
C ALA A 153 -11.80 7.13 7.79
N ALA A 154 -11.29 7.81 8.83
CA ALA A 154 -11.08 7.22 10.15
C ALA A 154 -12.38 6.73 10.80
N ASP A 155 -13.49 7.48 10.66
CA ASP A 155 -14.79 7.11 11.21
C ASP A 155 -15.37 5.89 10.49
N VAL A 156 -15.24 5.85 9.15
CA VAL A 156 -15.61 4.66 8.35
C VAL A 156 -14.80 3.43 8.77
N ALA A 157 -13.51 3.62 9.08
CA ALA A 157 -12.60 2.57 9.51
C ALA A 157 -12.89 2.04 10.92
N HIS A 158 -13.53 2.82 11.80
CA HIS A 158 -13.88 2.38 13.16
C HIS A 158 -14.91 1.25 13.21
N GLU A 159 -15.69 1.08 12.15
CA GLU A 159 -16.52 -0.11 12.03
C GLU A 159 -15.67 -1.37 11.94
N ARG A 160 -15.78 -2.26 12.91
CA ARG A 160 -14.92 -3.46 13.00
C ARG A 160 -15.11 -4.40 11.80
N VAL A 161 -14.00 -4.75 11.16
CA VAL A 161 -13.94 -5.89 10.24
C VAL A 161 -13.94 -7.18 11.06
N LYS A 162 -14.96 -8.01 10.88
CA LYS A 162 -15.02 -9.32 11.56
C LYS A 162 -14.17 -10.32 10.78
N ARG A 163 -13.30 -11.05 11.47
CA ARG A 163 -12.65 -12.22 10.88
C ARG A 163 -13.69 -13.29 10.59
N PRO A 164 -13.68 -13.91 9.41
CA PRO A 164 -14.52 -15.07 9.17
C PRO A 164 -14.12 -16.19 10.14
N THR A 165 -15.11 -16.84 10.74
CA THR A 165 -14.87 -18.05 11.53
C THR A 165 -14.64 -19.20 10.56
N ILE A 166 -13.45 -19.75 10.55
CA ILE A 166 -13.17 -20.98 9.79
C ILE A 166 -13.77 -22.13 10.61
N SER A 167 -14.81 -22.75 10.08
CA SER A 167 -15.39 -23.99 10.61
C SER A 167 -14.65 -25.19 10.06
#